data_90b4e2968f4c95e2b418c278082797d4
#
_entry.id   90b4e2968f4c95e2b418c278082797d4
#
_cell.length_a   1.000
_cell.length_b   1.000
_cell.length_c   1.000
_cell.angle_alpha   90.00
_cell.angle_beta   90.00
_cell.angle_gamma   90.00
#
_symmetry.space_group_name_H-M   'P 1'
#
loop_
_entity.id
_entity.type
_entity.pdbx_description
1 polymer ?
#
loop_
_entity_poly.entity_id
_entity_poly.type
_entity_poly.pdbx_seq_one_letter_code
_entity_poly.pdbx_strand_id
1 'polypeptide(L)'
;MGIAYRLMYAVGFTPWDGAAAAQLKDIIEGPAALPAGRALDLGSGKGTKAVYMASHGWDVTGVDFVPRALKEAKRRAEAAGVKIDFRQGDVTKLADLNLAPGYSLLFDFGCYHGLKREQRDRYAEGVTALAAPGATLLMMAFTKALPPVPSGVSESELRERFAAWDLAWSKTNEEAGTPAMMRAEAAWFCLKKR
;
A
#
# COMPACT_ATOMS: atom_id res chain seq x y z
N MET A 1 -5.13 4.97 -13.32
CA MET A 1 -3.71 4.92 -13.00
C MET A 1 -2.92 4.53 -14.25
N GLY A 2 -1.96 5.32 -14.64
CA GLY A 2 -1.72 5.47 -16.02
C GLY A 2 -0.53 4.80 -16.65
N ILE A 3 -0.43 5.14 -17.89
CA ILE A 3 0.68 4.86 -18.83
C ILE A 3 2.03 5.19 -18.19
N ALA A 4 2.13 6.27 -17.38
CA ALA A 4 3.37 6.67 -16.72
C ALA A 4 3.97 5.58 -15.82
N TYR A 5 3.18 4.95 -14.94
CA TYR A 5 3.67 3.87 -14.07
C TYR A 5 4.08 2.63 -14.88
N ARG A 6 3.30 2.27 -15.92
CA ARG A 6 3.67 1.16 -16.82
C ARG A 6 5.01 1.43 -17.51
N LEU A 7 5.24 2.67 -17.95
CA LEU A 7 6.49 3.07 -18.58
C LEU A 7 7.65 3.02 -17.58
N MET A 8 7.47 3.52 -16.35
CA MET A 8 8.49 3.46 -15.30
C MET A 8 8.91 2.01 -15.00
N TYR A 9 7.95 1.08 -14.89
CA TYR A 9 8.25 -0.34 -14.75
C TYR A 9 8.91 -0.93 -16.01
N ALA A 10 8.54 -0.46 -17.21
CA ALA A 10 9.15 -0.93 -18.47
C ALA A 10 10.64 -0.59 -18.57
N VAL A 11 11.02 0.62 -18.12
CA VAL A 11 12.43 1.08 -18.09
C VAL A 11 13.19 0.71 -16.81
N GLY A 12 12.54 0.01 -15.86
CA GLY A 12 13.17 -0.41 -14.61
C GLY A 12 13.34 0.69 -13.56
N PHE A 13 12.82 1.88 -13.80
CA PHE A 13 12.90 3.01 -12.87
C PHE A 13 11.80 2.91 -11.81
N THR A 14 12.13 2.35 -10.65
CA THR A 14 11.19 2.15 -9.52
C THR A 14 11.87 2.59 -8.22
N PRO A 15 12.05 3.90 -7.99
CA PRO A 15 12.80 4.41 -6.82
C PRO A 15 12.13 4.09 -5.47
N TRP A 16 10.86 3.67 -5.49
CA TRP A 16 10.10 3.22 -4.31
C TRP A 16 10.31 1.73 -3.96
N ASP A 17 11.04 0.97 -4.77
CA ASP A 17 11.25 -0.48 -4.58
C ASP A 17 12.43 -0.77 -3.62
N GLY A 18 12.60 0.07 -2.62
CA GLY A 18 13.59 -0.10 -1.55
C GLY A 18 13.19 -1.12 -0.49
N ALA A 19 14.01 -1.24 0.58
CA ALA A 19 13.73 -2.07 1.75
C ALA A 19 12.37 -1.74 2.39
N ALA A 20 11.92 -2.57 3.34
CA ALA A 20 10.71 -2.29 4.11
C ALA A 20 10.87 -0.99 4.90
N ALA A 21 9.88 -0.11 4.78
CA ALA A 21 9.84 1.18 5.45
C ALA A 21 9.85 1.02 6.98
N ALA A 22 10.44 1.98 7.70
CA ALA A 22 10.51 1.95 9.16
C ALA A 22 9.11 1.80 9.80
N GLN A 23 8.11 2.51 9.28
CA GLN A 23 6.74 2.44 9.78
C GLN A 23 6.08 1.07 9.57
N LEU A 24 6.41 0.37 8.47
CA LEU A 24 5.97 -1.00 8.28
C LEU A 24 6.67 -1.94 9.25
N LYS A 25 7.97 -1.75 9.49
CA LYS A 25 8.74 -2.52 10.48
C LYS A 25 8.16 -2.33 11.88
N ASP A 26 7.86 -1.11 12.28
CA ASP A 26 7.27 -0.82 13.60
C ASP A 26 5.94 -1.58 13.80
N ILE A 27 5.10 -1.67 12.77
CA ILE A 27 3.82 -2.39 12.83
C ILE A 27 4.01 -3.92 12.82
N ILE A 28 5.06 -4.43 12.17
CA ILE A 28 5.31 -5.87 12.01
C ILE A 28 6.13 -6.45 13.17
N GLU A 29 7.16 -5.74 13.65
CA GLU A 29 8.15 -6.25 14.61
C GLU A 29 8.51 -5.25 15.72
N GLY A 30 7.88 -4.07 15.75
CA GLY A 30 8.11 -3.07 16.80
C GLY A 30 7.53 -3.46 18.16
N PRO A 31 7.77 -2.64 19.21
CA PRO A 31 7.28 -2.92 20.58
C PRO A 31 5.75 -3.06 20.70
N ALA A 32 5.01 -2.46 19.77
CA ALA A 32 3.55 -2.54 19.68
C ALA A 32 3.11 -3.21 18.38
N ALA A 33 3.86 -4.22 17.92
CA ALA A 33 3.57 -4.94 16.69
C ALA A 33 2.18 -5.57 16.72
N LEU A 34 1.53 -5.57 15.57
CA LEU A 34 0.27 -6.27 15.40
C LEU A 34 0.51 -7.78 15.37
N PRO A 35 -0.41 -8.58 15.93
CA PRO A 35 -0.34 -10.03 15.73
C PRO A 35 -0.46 -10.36 14.25
N ALA A 36 0.39 -11.27 13.77
CA ALA A 36 0.35 -11.70 12.39
C ALA A 36 -1.04 -12.26 12.04
N GLY A 37 -1.54 -11.86 10.89
CA GLY A 37 -2.84 -12.21 10.38
C GLY A 37 -2.87 -12.08 8.86
N ARG A 38 -4.00 -11.71 8.29
CA ARG A 38 -4.12 -11.48 6.84
C ARG A 38 -3.74 -10.06 6.49
N ALA A 39 -2.83 -9.90 5.51
CA ALA A 39 -2.40 -8.60 5.01
C ALA A 39 -2.74 -8.43 3.52
N LEU A 40 -3.19 -7.22 3.15
CA LEU A 40 -3.44 -6.82 1.76
C LEU A 40 -2.46 -5.71 1.36
N ASP A 41 -1.56 -6.00 0.42
CA ASP A 41 -0.61 -5.04 -0.16
C ASP A 41 -1.21 -4.42 -1.43
N LEU A 42 -1.62 -3.16 -1.34
CA LEU A 42 -2.34 -2.40 -2.37
C LEU A 42 -1.35 -1.65 -3.28
N GLY A 43 -1.21 -2.09 -4.51
CA GLY A 43 -0.17 -1.63 -5.42
C GLY A 43 1.17 -2.28 -5.08
N SER A 44 1.17 -3.60 -4.90
CA SER A 44 2.32 -4.38 -4.38
C SER A 44 3.60 -4.29 -5.21
N GLY A 45 3.51 -3.80 -6.46
CA GLY A 45 4.66 -3.64 -7.34
C GLY A 45 5.47 -4.93 -7.52
N LYS A 46 6.77 -4.84 -7.30
CA LYS A 46 7.69 -5.99 -7.36
C LYS A 46 7.70 -6.84 -6.07
N GLY A 47 6.78 -6.60 -5.14
CA GLY A 47 6.51 -7.46 -3.99
C GLY A 47 7.48 -7.36 -2.82
N THR A 48 8.37 -6.37 -2.77
CA THR A 48 9.38 -6.26 -1.69
C THR A 48 8.74 -6.20 -0.29
N LYS A 49 7.68 -5.39 -0.13
CA LYS A 49 6.97 -5.24 1.15
C LYS A 49 6.09 -6.45 1.45
N ALA A 50 5.44 -7.02 0.42
CA ALA A 50 4.69 -8.27 0.55
C ALA A 50 5.58 -9.42 1.03
N VAL A 51 6.77 -9.58 0.43
CA VAL A 51 7.75 -10.60 0.87
C VAL A 51 8.19 -10.34 2.32
N TYR A 52 8.47 -9.09 2.68
CA TYR A 52 8.82 -8.76 4.06
C TYR A 52 7.72 -9.16 5.05
N MET A 53 6.46 -8.79 4.79
CA MET A 53 5.32 -9.20 5.64
C MET A 53 5.19 -10.72 5.73
N ALA A 54 5.25 -11.43 4.60
CA ALA A 54 5.14 -12.89 4.57
C ALA A 54 6.29 -13.59 5.32
N SER A 55 7.52 -13.04 5.27
CA SER A 55 8.66 -13.56 6.03
C SER A 55 8.52 -13.38 7.55
N HIS A 56 7.58 -12.53 7.98
CA HIS A 56 7.21 -12.33 9.39
C HIS A 56 5.88 -13.01 9.75
N GLY A 57 5.47 -14.02 8.99
CA GLY A 57 4.32 -14.88 9.32
C GLY A 57 2.96 -14.35 8.89
N TRP A 58 2.89 -13.25 8.12
CA TRP A 58 1.61 -12.75 7.61
C TRP A 58 1.13 -13.57 6.41
N ASP A 59 -0.20 -13.81 6.34
CA ASP A 59 -0.87 -14.33 5.15
C ASP A 59 -1.15 -13.18 4.18
N VAL A 60 -0.31 -13.06 3.15
CA VAL A 60 -0.27 -11.86 2.30
C VAL A 60 -0.95 -12.09 0.97
N THR A 61 -1.85 -11.17 0.63
CA THR A 61 -2.34 -10.96 -0.75
C THR A 61 -1.75 -9.66 -1.28
N GLY A 62 -1.12 -9.69 -2.46
CA GLY A 62 -0.61 -8.52 -3.16
C GLY A 62 -1.42 -8.22 -4.41
N VAL A 63 -1.90 -6.99 -4.57
CA VAL A 63 -2.65 -6.54 -5.76
C VAL A 63 -1.84 -5.51 -6.52
N ASP A 64 -1.62 -5.74 -7.81
CA ASP A 64 -1.03 -4.74 -8.72
C ASP A 64 -1.61 -4.89 -10.13
N PHE A 65 -1.68 -3.78 -10.89
CA PHE A 65 -2.21 -3.82 -12.26
C PHE A 65 -1.14 -4.07 -13.31
N VAL A 66 0.17 -4.05 -12.96
CA VAL A 66 1.30 -4.21 -13.89
C VAL A 66 1.77 -5.68 -13.92
N PRO A 67 1.50 -6.44 -15.00
CA PRO A 67 1.86 -7.86 -15.05
C PRO A 67 3.36 -8.12 -14.86
N ARG A 68 4.22 -7.24 -15.42
CA ARG A 68 5.68 -7.36 -15.29
C ARG A 68 6.14 -7.20 -13.83
N ALA A 69 5.50 -6.31 -13.06
CA ALA A 69 5.80 -6.15 -11.64
C ALA A 69 5.44 -7.42 -10.86
N LEU A 70 4.25 -7.98 -11.11
CA LEU A 70 3.81 -9.22 -10.47
C LEU A 70 4.66 -10.44 -10.83
N LYS A 71 5.18 -10.52 -12.07
CA LYS A 71 6.12 -11.57 -12.45
C LYS A 71 7.38 -11.52 -11.58
N GLU A 72 7.92 -10.33 -11.38
CA GLU A 72 9.08 -10.13 -10.51
C GLU A 72 8.74 -10.37 -9.03
N ALA A 73 7.55 -9.96 -8.57
CA ALA A 73 7.07 -10.21 -7.22
C ALA A 73 6.99 -11.72 -6.90
N LYS A 74 6.45 -12.52 -7.81
CA LYS A 74 6.40 -13.99 -7.68
C LYS A 74 7.80 -14.60 -7.60
N ARG A 75 8.72 -14.15 -8.45
CA ARG A 75 10.12 -14.61 -8.40
C ARG A 75 10.81 -14.28 -7.07
N ARG A 76 10.53 -13.08 -6.51
CA ARG A 76 11.09 -12.69 -5.20
C ARG A 76 10.50 -13.51 -4.06
N ALA A 77 9.21 -13.77 -4.07
CA ALA A 77 8.56 -14.62 -3.07
C ALA A 77 9.12 -16.05 -3.09
N GLU A 78 9.29 -16.63 -4.29
CA GLU A 78 9.92 -17.93 -4.48
C GLU A 78 11.36 -17.96 -3.95
N ALA A 79 12.17 -16.96 -4.30
CA ALA A 79 13.55 -16.83 -3.82
C ALA A 79 13.66 -16.68 -2.30
N ALA A 80 12.66 -16.06 -1.66
CA ALA A 80 12.56 -15.91 -0.21
C ALA A 80 11.92 -17.12 0.50
N GLY A 81 11.43 -18.11 -0.25
CA GLY A 81 10.76 -19.29 0.31
C GLY A 81 9.40 -19.00 0.95
N VAL A 82 8.74 -17.90 0.56
CA VAL A 82 7.42 -17.50 1.11
C VAL A 82 6.31 -17.66 0.09
N LYS A 83 5.09 -17.92 0.57
CA LYS A 83 3.88 -17.99 -0.26
C LYS A 83 3.11 -16.70 -0.15
N ILE A 84 2.76 -16.11 -1.29
CA ILE A 84 1.98 -14.86 -1.39
C ILE A 84 0.98 -15.02 -2.53
N ASP A 85 -0.27 -14.62 -2.29
CA ASP A 85 -1.31 -14.61 -3.31
C ASP A 85 -1.23 -13.29 -4.13
N PHE A 86 -0.51 -13.31 -5.25
CA PHE A 86 -0.42 -12.14 -6.13
C PHE A 86 -1.54 -12.14 -7.17
N ARG A 87 -2.38 -11.11 -7.11
CA ARG A 87 -3.52 -10.87 -8.01
C ARG A 87 -3.27 -9.71 -8.94
N GLN A 88 -3.46 -9.93 -10.24
CA GLN A 88 -3.48 -8.81 -11.19
C GLN A 88 -4.84 -8.12 -11.15
N GLY A 89 -4.85 -6.83 -10.79
CA GLY A 89 -6.08 -6.08 -10.72
C GLY A 89 -5.90 -4.60 -10.47
N ASP A 90 -6.99 -3.87 -10.61
CA ASP A 90 -7.08 -2.45 -10.30
C ASP A 90 -7.59 -2.27 -8.87
N VAL A 91 -6.84 -1.60 -8.02
CA VAL A 91 -7.20 -1.34 -6.62
C VAL A 91 -8.47 -0.49 -6.46
N THR A 92 -8.94 0.13 -7.53
CA THR A 92 -10.24 0.83 -7.57
C THR A 92 -11.42 -0.08 -7.93
N LYS A 93 -11.14 -1.38 -8.11
CA LYS A 93 -12.10 -2.44 -8.48
C LYS A 93 -11.86 -3.71 -7.67
N LEU A 94 -11.57 -3.58 -6.38
CA LEU A 94 -11.25 -4.71 -5.51
C LEU A 94 -12.37 -5.76 -5.44
N ALA A 95 -13.63 -5.34 -5.59
CA ALA A 95 -14.78 -6.24 -5.64
C ALA A 95 -14.70 -7.25 -6.81
N ASP A 96 -14.09 -6.86 -7.93
CA ASP A 96 -13.97 -7.72 -9.12
C ASP A 96 -12.92 -8.84 -8.95
N LEU A 97 -12.10 -8.76 -7.88
CA LEU A 97 -11.00 -9.70 -7.65
C LEU A 97 -11.39 -10.93 -6.82
N ASN A 98 -12.63 -11.01 -6.36
CA ASN A 98 -13.15 -12.11 -5.52
C ASN A 98 -12.24 -12.39 -4.30
N LEU A 99 -11.74 -11.33 -3.65
CA LEU A 99 -10.95 -11.45 -2.44
C LEU A 99 -11.88 -11.68 -1.24
N ALA A 100 -11.58 -12.69 -0.42
CA ALA A 100 -12.32 -12.89 0.81
C ALA A 100 -12.00 -11.76 1.80
N PRO A 101 -13.00 -11.17 2.49
CA PRO A 101 -12.78 -10.14 3.51
C PRO A 101 -12.04 -10.70 4.73
N GLY A 102 -11.63 -9.80 5.65
CA GLY A 102 -10.99 -10.19 6.90
C GLY A 102 -9.50 -9.87 6.98
N TYR A 103 -9.03 -8.91 6.20
CA TYR A 103 -7.66 -8.41 6.32
C TYR A 103 -7.50 -7.56 7.58
N SER A 104 -6.56 -7.92 8.46
CA SER A 104 -6.23 -7.18 9.68
C SER A 104 -5.20 -6.07 9.45
N LEU A 105 -4.39 -6.19 8.39
CA LEU A 105 -3.47 -5.14 7.91
C LEU A 105 -3.72 -4.88 6.43
N LEU A 106 -3.95 -3.62 6.08
CA LEU A 106 -3.98 -3.13 4.70
C LEU A 106 -2.81 -2.15 4.55
N PHE A 107 -2.00 -2.36 3.53
CA PHE A 107 -0.77 -1.61 3.32
C PHE A 107 -0.79 -0.94 1.95
N ASP A 108 -0.46 0.35 1.91
CA ASP A 108 -0.35 1.15 0.70
C ASP A 108 0.94 1.98 0.72
N PHE A 109 1.86 1.68 -0.17
CA PHE A 109 3.09 2.45 -0.33
C PHE A 109 3.08 3.23 -1.63
N GLY A 110 2.31 4.32 -1.65
CA GLY A 110 2.30 5.23 -2.80
C GLY A 110 1.34 4.84 -3.93
N CYS A 111 0.35 3.99 -3.68
CA CYS A 111 -0.67 3.65 -4.65
C CYS A 111 -1.81 4.69 -4.66
N TYR A 112 -2.37 5.00 -3.50
CA TYR A 112 -3.52 5.89 -3.34
C TYR A 112 -3.31 7.29 -3.92
N HIS A 113 -2.15 7.90 -3.70
CA HIS A 113 -1.86 9.24 -4.22
C HIS A 113 -1.80 9.29 -5.76
N GLY A 114 -1.51 8.16 -6.40
CA GLY A 114 -1.53 8.03 -7.86
C GLY A 114 -2.93 7.94 -8.48
N LEU A 115 -3.97 7.82 -7.66
CA LEU A 115 -5.36 7.76 -8.11
C LEU A 115 -5.93 9.15 -8.37
N LYS A 116 -6.77 9.27 -9.40
CA LYS A 116 -7.60 10.46 -9.58
C LYS A 116 -8.62 10.57 -8.44
N ARG A 117 -9.09 11.77 -8.15
CA ARG A 117 -10.03 12.01 -7.03
C ARG A 117 -11.27 11.11 -7.09
N GLU A 118 -11.84 10.93 -8.28
CA GLU A 118 -13.04 10.11 -8.50
C GLU A 118 -12.78 8.60 -8.31
N GLN A 119 -11.52 8.17 -8.34
CA GLN A 119 -11.11 6.79 -8.11
C GLN A 119 -10.88 6.49 -6.63
N ARG A 120 -10.59 7.52 -5.84
CA ARG A 120 -10.28 7.37 -4.41
C ARG A 120 -11.47 6.91 -3.57
N ASP A 121 -12.70 7.27 -3.98
CA ASP A 121 -13.93 6.79 -3.33
C ASP A 121 -14.07 5.28 -3.47
N ARG A 122 -13.95 4.77 -4.70
CA ARG A 122 -14.02 3.32 -4.97
C ARG A 122 -12.91 2.54 -4.28
N TYR A 123 -11.71 3.13 -4.20
CA TYR A 123 -10.62 2.55 -3.44
C TYR A 123 -10.98 2.43 -1.96
N ALA A 124 -11.46 3.51 -1.34
CA ALA A 124 -11.83 3.54 0.08
C ALA A 124 -12.97 2.57 0.41
N GLU A 125 -13.99 2.49 -0.46
CA GLU A 125 -15.08 1.52 -0.37
C GLU A 125 -14.55 0.08 -0.41
N GLY A 126 -13.72 -0.26 -1.42
CA GLY A 126 -13.18 -1.60 -1.58
C GLY A 126 -12.26 -2.02 -0.43
N VAL A 127 -11.38 -1.12 0.02
CA VAL A 127 -10.51 -1.31 1.18
C VAL A 127 -11.34 -1.55 2.44
N THR A 128 -12.38 -0.74 2.66
CA THR A 128 -13.26 -0.87 3.83
C THR A 128 -14.04 -2.18 3.83
N ALA A 129 -14.52 -2.62 2.66
CA ALA A 129 -15.26 -3.88 2.53
C ALA A 129 -14.38 -5.11 2.83
N LEU A 130 -13.09 -5.07 2.49
CA LEU A 130 -12.16 -6.18 2.69
C LEU A 130 -11.55 -6.22 4.10
N ALA A 131 -11.52 -5.09 4.81
CA ALA A 131 -10.92 -4.97 6.12
C ALA A 131 -11.74 -5.65 7.23
N ALA A 132 -11.07 -6.35 8.13
CA ALA A 132 -11.66 -6.86 9.38
C ALA A 132 -12.08 -5.71 10.32
N PRO A 133 -13.00 -5.92 11.26
CA PRO A 133 -13.18 -5.01 12.38
C PRO A 133 -11.85 -4.79 13.13
N GLY A 134 -11.53 -3.57 13.52
CA GLY A 134 -10.26 -3.22 14.16
C GLY A 134 -9.03 -3.23 13.27
N ALA A 135 -9.19 -3.46 11.96
CA ALA A 135 -8.07 -3.50 11.01
C ALA A 135 -7.27 -2.19 10.99
N THR A 136 -6.01 -2.31 10.61
CA THR A 136 -5.11 -1.17 10.38
C THR A 136 -4.91 -0.95 8.89
N LEU A 137 -5.09 0.28 8.42
CA LEU A 137 -4.59 0.73 7.13
C LEU A 137 -3.36 1.62 7.38
N LEU A 138 -2.20 1.15 6.92
CA LEU A 138 -0.96 1.94 6.90
C LEU A 138 -0.69 2.42 5.48
N MET A 139 -0.72 3.73 5.29
CA MET A 139 -0.60 4.36 3.97
C MET A 139 0.55 5.37 3.95
N MET A 140 1.42 5.30 2.94
CA MET A 140 2.35 6.36 2.58
C MET A 140 1.82 7.08 1.34
N ALA A 141 1.70 8.41 1.40
CA ALA A 141 1.22 9.19 0.27
C ALA A 141 1.89 10.56 0.19
N PHE A 142 2.00 11.11 -1.02
CA PHE A 142 2.37 12.51 -1.22
C PHE A 142 1.25 13.43 -0.75
N THR A 143 1.62 14.49 -0.03
CA THR A 143 0.70 15.50 0.51
C THR A 143 0.47 16.67 -0.46
N LYS A 144 1.28 16.76 -1.51
CA LYS A 144 1.14 17.72 -2.60
C LYS A 144 1.13 17.03 -3.96
N ALA A 145 0.58 17.71 -4.95
CA ALA A 145 0.70 17.27 -6.33
C ALA A 145 2.17 17.32 -6.78
N LEU A 146 2.65 16.22 -7.34
CA LEU A 146 4.00 16.10 -7.89
C LEU A 146 3.92 15.14 -9.10
N PRO A 147 4.11 15.61 -10.35
CA PRO A 147 3.97 14.73 -11.50
C PRO A 147 4.77 13.43 -11.38
N PRO A 148 4.19 12.25 -11.61
CA PRO A 148 2.86 11.99 -12.18
C PRO A 148 1.70 11.91 -11.17
N VAL A 149 1.88 12.33 -9.92
CA VAL A 149 0.86 12.34 -8.86
C VAL A 149 -0.15 13.47 -9.14
N PRO A 150 -1.44 13.16 -9.36
CA PRO A 150 -2.41 14.15 -9.83
C PRO A 150 -2.82 15.17 -8.76
N SER A 151 -2.83 14.77 -7.49
CA SER A 151 -3.18 15.63 -6.35
C SER A 151 -2.63 15.08 -5.06
N GLY A 152 -2.29 15.96 -4.11
CA GLY A 152 -1.88 15.57 -2.77
C GLY A 152 -3.00 14.89 -1.99
N VAL A 153 -2.62 14.26 -0.89
CA VAL A 153 -3.51 13.61 0.08
C VAL A 153 -3.47 14.39 1.37
N SER A 154 -4.63 14.73 1.94
CA SER A 154 -4.75 15.42 3.22
C SER A 154 -5.46 14.55 4.26
N GLU A 155 -5.24 14.86 5.54
CA GLU A 155 -5.99 14.20 6.63
C GLU A 155 -7.50 14.41 6.52
N SER A 156 -7.95 15.61 6.13
CA SER A 156 -9.37 15.90 5.93
C SER A 156 -9.99 15.01 4.85
N GLU A 157 -9.30 14.85 3.72
CA GLU A 157 -9.73 13.93 2.66
C GLU A 157 -9.82 12.47 3.16
N LEU A 158 -8.82 12.01 3.92
CA LEU A 158 -8.84 10.65 4.45
C LEU A 158 -9.98 10.44 5.46
N ARG A 159 -10.23 11.40 6.36
CA ARG A 159 -11.36 11.33 7.31
C ARG A 159 -12.72 11.31 6.61
N GLU A 160 -12.88 12.05 5.51
CA GLU A 160 -14.10 12.07 4.71
C GLU A 160 -14.33 10.74 4.00
N ARG A 161 -13.32 10.25 3.25
CA ARG A 161 -13.46 9.06 2.40
C ARG A 161 -13.45 7.75 3.19
N PHE A 162 -12.72 7.71 4.28
CA PHE A 162 -12.66 6.57 5.18
C PHE A 162 -13.52 6.80 6.43
N ALA A 163 -14.79 7.19 6.23
CA ALA A 163 -15.71 7.55 7.31
C ALA A 163 -15.93 6.44 8.36
N ALA A 164 -15.68 5.15 8.03
CA ALA A 164 -15.73 4.03 8.97
C ALA A 164 -14.41 3.79 9.72
N TRP A 165 -13.44 4.71 9.60
CA TRP A 165 -12.11 4.59 10.16
C TRP A 165 -11.75 5.81 11.00
N ASP A 166 -10.91 5.61 12.00
CA ASP A 166 -10.30 6.68 12.77
C ASP A 166 -8.86 6.89 12.31
N LEU A 167 -8.48 8.12 11.96
CA LEU A 167 -7.09 8.48 11.70
C LEU A 167 -6.35 8.52 13.04
N ALA A 168 -5.62 7.46 13.35
CA ALA A 168 -4.91 7.31 14.61
C ALA A 168 -3.69 8.24 14.71
N TRP A 169 -2.94 8.38 13.62
CA TRP A 169 -1.82 9.31 13.52
C TRP A 169 -1.44 9.58 12.06
N SER A 170 -0.75 10.73 11.85
CA SER A 170 -0.01 11.02 10.64
C SER A 170 1.39 11.52 11.00
N LYS A 171 2.39 11.23 10.14
CA LYS A 171 3.79 11.63 10.32
C LYS A 171 4.40 11.97 8.97
N THR A 172 5.21 13.02 8.91
CA THR A 172 6.03 13.31 7.72
C THR A 172 6.94 12.13 7.40
N ASN A 173 7.14 11.85 6.11
CA ASN A 173 8.04 10.79 5.70
C ASN A 173 9.50 11.25 5.82
N GLU A 174 10.23 10.69 6.77
CA GLU A 174 11.66 10.97 7.02
C GLU A 174 12.57 9.81 6.59
N GLU A 175 12.06 8.89 5.78
CA GLU A 175 12.77 7.66 5.43
C GLU A 175 14.09 7.94 4.73
N ALA A 176 15.19 7.44 5.31
CA ALA A 176 16.52 7.55 4.74
C ALA A 176 16.59 6.82 3.37
N GLY A 177 17.25 7.45 2.40
CA GLY A 177 17.34 6.92 1.02
C GLY A 177 16.23 7.40 0.07
N THR A 178 15.16 8.00 0.58
CA THR A 178 14.20 8.70 -0.27
C THR A 178 14.79 10.03 -0.73
N PRO A 179 14.71 10.42 -2.02
CA PRO A 179 15.17 11.74 -2.48
C PRO A 179 14.58 12.86 -1.64
N ALA A 180 15.37 13.87 -1.27
CA ALA A 180 14.97 14.95 -0.35
C ALA A 180 13.64 15.63 -0.75
N MET A 181 13.44 15.86 -2.06
CA MET A 181 12.22 16.43 -2.61
C MET A 181 10.99 15.53 -2.33
N MET A 182 11.15 14.20 -2.39
CA MET A 182 10.08 13.25 -2.11
C MET A 182 9.82 13.08 -0.61
N ARG A 183 10.83 13.27 0.25
CA ARG A 183 10.67 13.21 1.72
C ARG A 183 9.80 14.33 2.25
N ALA A 184 10.09 15.58 1.84
CA ALA A 184 9.39 16.76 2.32
C ALA A 184 7.92 16.82 1.92
N GLU A 185 7.52 16.09 0.88
CA GLU A 185 6.19 16.14 0.28
C GLU A 185 5.38 14.86 0.50
N ALA A 186 5.85 13.94 1.34
CA ALA A 186 5.16 12.70 1.66
C ALA A 186 4.90 12.55 3.15
N ALA A 187 3.81 11.88 3.48
CA ALA A 187 3.45 11.52 4.86
C ALA A 187 2.99 10.07 4.95
N TRP A 188 3.13 9.54 6.15
CA TRP A 188 2.53 8.30 6.59
C TRP A 188 1.23 8.60 7.33
N PHE A 189 0.23 7.79 7.05
CA PHE A 189 -1.08 7.83 7.69
C PHE A 189 -1.40 6.43 8.23
N CYS A 190 -1.84 6.36 9.47
CA CYS A 190 -2.33 5.13 10.08
C CYS A 190 -3.80 5.30 10.44
N LEU A 191 -4.66 4.49 9.85
CA LEU A 191 -6.09 4.48 10.14
C LEU A 191 -6.46 3.16 10.81
N LYS A 192 -7.42 3.21 11.75
CA LYS A 192 -7.99 2.07 12.45
C LYS A 192 -9.47 1.96 12.11
N LYS A 193 -9.90 0.78 11.63
CA LYS A 193 -11.31 0.53 11.33
C LYS A 193 -12.10 0.40 12.64
N ARG A 194 -13.22 1.12 12.73
CA ARG A 194 -14.16 0.98 13.85
C ARG A 194 -14.93 -0.30 13.82
#